data_6ff5e8eff24f0b9e1e8c70dac4dc0fb5
#
_entry.id   6ff5e8eff24f0b9e1e8c70dac4dc0fb5
#
_cell.length_a   1.000
_cell.length_b   1.000
_cell.length_c   1.000
_cell.angle_alpha   90.00
_cell.angle_beta   90.00
_cell.angle_gamma   90.00
#
_symmetry.space_group_name_H-M   'P 1'
#
loop_
_entity.id
_entity.type
_entity.pdbx_description
1 polymer ?
#
loop_
_entity_poly.entity_id
_entity_poly.type
_entity_poly.pdbx_seq_one_letter_code
_entity_poly.pdbx_strand_id
1 'polypeptide(L)'
;MTPILSICIPTYNRLDILRNTILSIYADLEDVSMEDFEVVVSDNSKEHTTQPIISEFKYSNLHYYITECEGFKNSFYALSYGKGDFVKLNNNYTMFMKGTLRILINQLKSLRDSQSQVIYTNGLCQKKKVVTYNGFEEYIDGLSYFCSWSAGYGMWKADFDKVKDCVVLDKYFPQTSLLLTQDYKSQFVLDDRNLFEDQHVPKKGGYNIFKVFSVDFVALIDEAYKTGKISQRTYRKLKDDLLFKYLSVRYFKTVIARLDNFEHTDIKKSITTNYSYGQYLLMILFAFCTPIVVLKRKYF
;
A
#
# COMPACT_ATOMS: atom_id res chain seq x y z
N MET A 1 -18.75 14.21 16.23
CA MET A 1 -18.10 12.95 16.69
C MET A 1 -16.82 12.73 15.87
N THR A 2 -15.84 12.02 16.42
CA THR A 2 -14.65 11.61 15.66
C THR A 2 -15.04 10.43 14.75
N PRO A 3 -14.80 10.48 13.43
CA PRO A 3 -15.08 9.36 12.56
C PRO A 3 -14.22 8.13 12.94
N ILE A 4 -14.72 6.93 12.68
CA ILE A 4 -13.92 5.71 12.91
C ILE A 4 -12.84 5.55 11.84
N LEU A 5 -13.07 6.04 10.61
CA LEU A 5 -12.20 5.83 9.47
C LEU A 5 -11.90 7.12 8.73
N SER A 6 -10.61 7.43 8.53
CA SER A 6 -10.15 8.39 7.52
C SER A 6 -9.61 7.64 6.30
N ILE A 7 -10.20 7.86 5.14
CA ILE A 7 -9.73 7.34 3.85
C ILE A 7 -8.78 8.39 3.27
N CYS A 8 -7.48 8.15 3.37
CA CYS A 8 -6.43 9.11 3.05
C CYS A 8 -5.89 8.84 1.64
N ILE A 9 -6.12 9.78 0.72
CA ILE A 9 -5.82 9.65 -0.71
C ILE A 9 -4.70 10.63 -1.09
N PRO A 10 -3.43 10.17 -1.13
CA PRO A 10 -2.37 10.97 -1.74
C PRO A 10 -2.58 11.03 -3.25
N THR A 11 -2.53 12.21 -3.83
CA THR A 11 -2.71 12.40 -5.27
C THR A 11 -1.62 13.30 -5.85
N TYR A 12 -1.29 13.05 -7.11
CA TYR A 12 -0.45 13.90 -7.95
C TYR A 12 -1.09 13.93 -9.34
N ASN A 13 -1.74 15.04 -9.70
CA ASN A 13 -2.55 15.17 -10.91
C ASN A 13 -3.67 14.10 -10.99
N ARG A 14 -4.15 13.75 -12.20
CA ARG A 14 -5.11 12.66 -12.48
C ARG A 14 -6.52 12.93 -11.94
N LEU A 15 -7.07 14.13 -12.24
CA LEU A 15 -8.40 14.55 -11.78
C LEU A 15 -9.49 13.50 -12.06
N ASP A 16 -9.58 12.98 -13.30
CA ASP A 16 -10.66 12.06 -13.69
C ASP A 16 -10.56 10.70 -12.95
N ILE A 17 -9.33 10.23 -12.76
CA ILE A 17 -9.08 8.98 -12.02
C ILE A 17 -9.46 9.17 -10.54
N LEU A 18 -9.06 10.28 -9.93
CA LEU A 18 -9.42 10.62 -8.55
C LEU A 18 -10.94 10.78 -8.41
N ARG A 19 -11.61 11.44 -9.39
CA ARG A 19 -13.07 11.57 -9.41
C ARG A 19 -13.77 10.23 -9.30
N ASN A 20 -13.40 9.26 -10.14
CA ASN A 20 -13.97 7.92 -10.11
C ASN A 20 -13.73 7.21 -8.77
N THR A 21 -12.55 7.38 -8.20
CA THR A 21 -12.23 6.83 -6.87
C THR A 21 -13.14 7.42 -5.79
N ILE A 22 -13.33 8.74 -5.77
CA ILE A 22 -14.23 9.39 -4.81
C ILE A 22 -15.67 8.94 -5.03
N LEU A 23 -16.14 8.92 -6.28
CA LEU A 23 -17.49 8.42 -6.61
C LEU A 23 -17.71 7.00 -6.07
N SER A 24 -16.73 6.12 -6.20
CA SER A 24 -16.87 4.74 -5.73
C SER A 24 -16.97 4.62 -4.20
N ILE A 25 -16.36 5.54 -3.45
CA ILE A 25 -16.45 5.57 -1.99
C ILE A 25 -17.87 5.97 -1.55
N TYR A 26 -18.46 6.95 -2.24
CA TYR A 26 -19.80 7.48 -1.90
C TYR A 26 -20.94 6.77 -2.64
N ALA A 27 -20.64 5.81 -3.52
CA ALA A 27 -21.66 5.13 -4.32
C ALA A 27 -22.56 4.18 -3.50
N ASP A 28 -22.10 3.72 -2.35
CA ASP A 28 -22.83 2.75 -1.52
C ASP A 28 -22.73 3.13 -0.04
N LEU A 29 -23.65 4.00 0.36
CA LEU A 29 -23.78 4.50 1.73
C LEU A 29 -24.89 3.77 2.51
N GLU A 30 -25.42 2.67 2.00
CA GLU A 30 -26.43 1.88 2.69
C GLU A 30 -25.90 1.41 4.05
N ASP A 31 -26.59 1.76 5.12
CA ASP A 31 -26.23 1.48 6.52
C ASP A 31 -24.89 2.11 6.97
N VAL A 32 -24.41 3.16 6.28
CA VAL A 32 -23.21 3.91 6.64
C VAL A 32 -23.57 5.36 6.96
N SER A 33 -23.23 5.82 8.16
CA SER A 33 -23.34 7.24 8.52
C SER A 33 -22.19 8.04 7.93
N MET A 34 -22.50 9.25 7.42
CA MET A 34 -21.48 10.22 7.00
C MET A 34 -20.57 10.67 8.15
N GLU A 35 -20.99 10.45 9.40
CA GLU A 35 -20.19 10.72 10.60
C GLU A 35 -19.19 9.59 10.93
N ASP A 36 -19.37 8.39 10.37
CA ASP A 36 -18.50 7.24 10.62
C ASP A 36 -17.17 7.33 9.84
N PHE A 37 -17.10 8.14 8.78
CA PHE A 37 -15.91 8.24 7.96
C PHE A 37 -15.65 9.66 7.44
N GLU A 38 -14.44 9.89 7.01
CA GLU A 38 -14.05 11.04 6.20
C GLU A 38 -13.18 10.61 5.02
N VAL A 39 -13.17 11.42 3.98
CA VAL A 39 -12.25 11.27 2.84
C VAL A 39 -11.29 12.46 2.86
N VAL A 40 -10.00 12.15 2.88
CA VAL A 40 -8.92 13.15 2.93
C VAL A 40 -8.12 13.05 1.65
N VAL A 41 -8.14 14.08 0.83
CA VAL A 41 -7.32 14.19 -0.37
C VAL A 41 -6.12 15.08 -0.06
N SER A 42 -4.92 14.55 -0.25
CA SER A 42 -3.66 15.29 -0.12
C SER A 42 -3.02 15.41 -1.50
N ASP A 43 -2.99 16.62 -2.05
CA ASP A 43 -2.49 16.90 -3.40
C ASP A 43 -1.13 17.60 -3.33
N ASN A 44 -0.10 16.91 -3.86
CA ASN A 44 1.23 17.47 -4.02
C ASN A 44 1.59 17.79 -5.49
N SER A 45 0.60 17.94 -6.36
CA SER A 45 0.82 18.40 -7.72
C SER A 45 1.14 19.90 -7.76
N LYS A 46 2.04 20.30 -8.65
CA LYS A 46 2.49 21.69 -8.75
C LYS A 46 1.39 22.65 -9.18
N GLU A 47 0.47 22.20 -10.01
CA GLU A 47 -0.60 23.03 -10.59
C GLU A 47 -1.95 22.81 -9.91
N HIS A 48 -2.01 22.00 -8.87
CA HIS A 48 -3.23 21.66 -8.11
C HIS A 48 -4.42 21.29 -8.99
N THR A 49 -4.16 20.56 -10.06
CA THR A 49 -5.15 20.21 -11.10
C THR A 49 -6.30 19.36 -10.56
N THR A 50 -6.18 18.80 -9.35
CA THR A 50 -7.23 18.02 -8.71
C THR A 50 -8.12 18.84 -7.75
N GLN A 51 -7.80 20.11 -7.50
CA GLN A 51 -8.58 21.01 -6.63
C GLN A 51 -10.06 21.17 -7.04
N PRO A 52 -10.43 21.21 -8.36
CA PRO A 52 -11.83 21.30 -8.78
C PRO A 52 -12.74 20.20 -8.20
N ILE A 53 -12.19 19.09 -7.73
CA ILE A 53 -12.95 17.98 -7.11
C ILE A 53 -13.82 18.47 -5.95
N ILE A 54 -13.36 19.46 -5.17
CA ILE A 54 -14.07 19.97 -3.98
C ILE A 54 -15.33 20.75 -4.39
N SER A 55 -15.28 21.48 -5.49
CA SER A 55 -16.46 22.18 -6.00
C SER A 55 -17.48 21.24 -6.65
N GLU A 56 -17.01 20.11 -7.16
CA GLU A 56 -17.82 19.07 -7.79
C GLU A 56 -18.58 18.22 -6.74
N PHE A 57 -17.88 17.85 -5.66
CA PHE A 57 -18.44 17.02 -4.59
C PHE A 57 -18.73 17.82 -3.33
N LYS A 58 -20.02 18.02 -3.04
CA LYS A 58 -20.48 18.79 -1.87
C LYS A 58 -20.66 17.91 -0.62
N TYR A 59 -19.74 16.96 -0.37
CA TYR A 59 -19.79 16.14 0.82
C TYR A 59 -19.10 16.85 1.99
N SER A 60 -19.79 17.01 3.12
CA SER A 60 -19.25 17.69 4.31
C SER A 60 -18.05 16.99 4.96
N ASN A 61 -17.89 15.69 4.70
CA ASN A 61 -16.79 14.85 5.19
C ASN A 61 -15.70 14.58 4.13
N LEU A 62 -15.68 15.34 3.02
CA LEU A 62 -14.60 15.35 2.04
C LEU A 62 -13.70 16.56 2.28
N HIS A 63 -12.43 16.31 2.55
CA HIS A 63 -11.43 17.32 2.85
C HIS A 63 -10.29 17.28 1.82
N TYR A 64 -9.84 18.46 1.42
CA TYR A 64 -8.75 18.60 0.44
C TYR A 64 -7.65 19.49 1.00
N TYR A 65 -6.41 19.01 0.87
CA TYR A 65 -5.21 19.69 1.34
C TYR A 65 -4.20 19.82 0.21
N ILE A 66 -3.70 21.04 0.00
CA ILE A 66 -2.52 21.31 -0.81
C ILE A 66 -1.31 20.95 0.04
N THR A 67 -0.43 20.09 -0.48
CA THR A 67 0.69 19.54 0.28
C THR A 67 2.01 19.79 -0.44
N GLU A 68 2.87 20.59 0.14
CA GLU A 68 4.20 20.82 -0.40
C GLU A 68 5.16 19.71 0.04
N CYS A 69 5.26 18.66 -0.74
CA CYS A 69 6.20 17.57 -0.51
C CYS A 69 6.56 16.85 -1.80
N GLU A 70 7.67 16.11 -1.77
CA GLU A 70 8.12 15.33 -2.90
C GLU A 70 7.61 13.89 -2.86
N GLY A 71 7.12 13.40 -4.01
CA GLY A 71 6.89 12.01 -4.32
C GLY A 71 6.02 11.28 -3.31
N PHE A 72 6.49 10.13 -2.84
CA PHE A 72 5.72 9.22 -1.97
C PHE A 72 5.57 9.69 -0.51
N LYS A 73 6.32 10.73 -0.08
CA LYS A 73 6.09 11.37 1.22
C LYS A 73 4.67 11.89 1.39
N ASN A 74 3.98 12.18 0.28
CA ASN A 74 2.58 12.58 0.30
C ASN A 74 1.66 11.56 1.01
N SER A 75 2.02 10.28 1.00
CA SER A 75 1.29 9.25 1.74
C SER A 75 1.29 9.51 3.27
N PHE A 76 2.42 9.94 3.81
CA PHE A 76 2.52 10.30 5.21
C PHE A 76 1.68 11.55 5.56
N TYR A 77 1.74 12.58 4.72
CA TYR A 77 0.94 13.78 4.93
C TYR A 77 -0.56 13.50 4.82
N ALA A 78 -0.97 12.67 3.85
CA ALA A 78 -2.36 12.25 3.74
C ALA A 78 -2.86 11.57 5.03
N LEU A 79 -2.06 10.70 5.65
CA LEU A 79 -2.37 10.09 6.94
C LEU A 79 -2.40 11.12 8.08
N SER A 80 -1.51 12.12 8.07
CA SER A 80 -1.43 13.13 9.11
C SER A 80 -2.65 14.04 9.17
N TYR A 81 -3.28 14.31 8.03
CA TYR A 81 -4.50 15.11 7.94
C TYR A 81 -5.76 14.37 8.40
N GLY A 82 -5.73 13.04 8.41
CA GLY A 82 -6.84 12.22 8.89
C GLY A 82 -7.14 12.47 10.37
N LYS A 83 -8.43 12.61 10.71
CA LYS A 83 -8.94 12.88 12.07
C LYS A 83 -9.66 11.68 12.67
N GLY A 84 -9.95 10.65 11.86
CA GLY A 84 -10.61 9.43 12.32
C GLY A 84 -9.73 8.60 13.26
N ASP A 85 -10.36 7.71 14.03
CA ASP A 85 -9.65 6.80 14.95
C ASP A 85 -8.67 5.88 14.20
N PHE A 86 -8.98 5.53 12.97
CA PHE A 86 -8.13 4.75 12.07
C PHE A 86 -7.88 5.51 10.77
N VAL A 87 -6.61 5.70 10.40
CA VAL A 87 -6.20 6.35 9.14
C VAL A 87 -5.74 5.30 8.15
N LYS A 88 -6.34 5.26 6.95
CA LYS A 88 -6.07 4.27 5.90
C LYS A 88 -5.66 4.94 4.62
N LEU A 89 -4.51 4.52 4.07
CA LEU A 89 -4.12 4.93 2.71
C LEU A 89 -5.04 4.30 1.65
N ASN A 90 -5.36 5.09 0.65
CA ASN A 90 -6.00 4.62 -0.57
C ASN A 90 -5.32 5.28 -1.77
N ASN A 91 -4.91 4.51 -2.77
CA ASN A 91 -4.36 5.12 -3.97
C ASN A 91 -5.45 5.89 -4.71
N ASN A 92 -5.09 6.99 -5.38
CA ASN A 92 -6.04 7.80 -6.14
C ASN A 92 -6.71 7.06 -7.32
N TYR A 93 -6.31 5.83 -7.60
CA TYR A 93 -6.86 4.96 -8.66
C TYR A 93 -7.50 3.67 -8.13
N THR A 94 -7.56 3.49 -6.80
CA THR A 94 -8.14 2.29 -6.16
C THR A 94 -9.57 2.58 -5.76
N MET A 95 -10.53 2.03 -6.50
CA MET A 95 -11.98 2.17 -6.27
C MET A 95 -12.48 1.17 -5.23
N PHE A 96 -13.53 1.55 -4.50
CA PHE A 96 -14.24 0.68 -3.58
C PHE A 96 -15.26 -0.17 -4.35
N MET A 97 -15.29 -1.47 -4.10
CA MET A 97 -16.37 -2.33 -4.55
C MET A 97 -17.61 -2.13 -3.66
N LYS A 98 -18.79 -2.52 -4.17
CA LYS A 98 -20.03 -2.42 -3.41
C LYS A 98 -19.92 -3.09 -2.03
N GLY A 99 -20.37 -2.41 -0.98
CA GLY A 99 -20.32 -2.86 0.42
C GLY A 99 -18.96 -2.68 1.12
N THR A 100 -17.91 -2.30 0.41
CA THR A 100 -16.56 -2.18 1.00
C THR A 100 -16.54 -1.21 2.17
N LEU A 101 -17.10 -0.02 2.02
CA LEU A 101 -17.07 1.01 3.08
C LEU A 101 -17.71 0.50 4.37
N ARG A 102 -18.89 -0.14 4.30
CA ARG A 102 -19.57 -0.77 5.43
C ARG A 102 -18.72 -1.86 6.08
N ILE A 103 -18.09 -2.70 5.27
CA ILE A 103 -17.21 -3.78 5.75
C ILE A 103 -16.02 -3.19 6.55
N LEU A 104 -15.36 -2.14 6.04
CA LEU A 104 -14.26 -1.49 6.73
C LEU A 104 -14.69 -0.88 8.06
N ILE A 105 -15.78 -0.10 8.05
CA ILE A 105 -16.32 0.56 9.25
C ILE A 105 -16.69 -0.46 10.33
N ASN A 106 -17.44 -1.53 9.97
CA ASN A 106 -17.83 -2.54 10.93
C ASN A 106 -16.65 -3.30 11.51
N GLN A 107 -15.66 -3.64 10.67
CA GLN A 107 -14.44 -4.28 11.14
C GLN A 107 -13.66 -3.38 12.11
N LEU A 108 -13.49 -2.11 11.77
CA LEU A 108 -12.78 -1.16 12.63
C LEU A 108 -13.51 -0.90 13.94
N LYS A 109 -14.85 -0.81 13.91
CA LYS A 109 -15.67 -0.75 15.14
C LYS A 109 -15.43 -1.97 16.04
N SER A 110 -15.33 -3.17 15.47
CA SER A 110 -15.07 -4.41 16.23
C SER A 110 -13.62 -4.50 16.76
N LEU A 111 -12.67 -3.80 16.16
CA LEU A 111 -11.26 -3.78 16.56
C LEU A 111 -10.87 -2.56 17.41
N ARG A 112 -11.85 -1.70 17.75
CA ARG A 112 -11.59 -0.42 18.45
C ARG A 112 -10.89 -0.62 19.80
N ASP A 113 -11.30 -1.60 20.56
CA ASP A 113 -10.73 -1.87 21.90
C ASP A 113 -9.34 -2.51 21.81
N SER A 114 -9.15 -3.46 20.90
CA SER A 114 -7.86 -4.14 20.71
C SER A 114 -6.83 -3.27 19.96
N GLN A 115 -7.30 -2.32 19.17
CA GLN A 115 -6.47 -1.53 18.26
C GLN A 115 -5.49 -2.37 17.44
N SER A 116 -5.90 -3.56 17.01
CA SER A 116 -5.09 -4.45 16.19
C SER A 116 -4.66 -3.76 14.90
N GLN A 117 -3.40 -3.94 14.50
CA GLN A 117 -2.90 -3.41 13.22
C GLN A 117 -3.58 -4.13 12.06
N VAL A 118 -4.11 -3.38 11.09
CA VAL A 118 -4.82 -3.95 9.93
C VAL A 118 -4.13 -3.54 8.63
N ILE A 119 -3.93 -4.52 7.72
CA ILE A 119 -3.58 -4.26 6.32
C ILE A 119 -4.58 -5.00 5.41
N TYR A 120 -5.02 -4.32 4.36
CA TYR A 120 -5.96 -4.81 3.35
C TYR A 120 -5.20 -5.17 2.08
N THR A 121 -5.08 -6.45 1.74
CA THR A 121 -4.25 -6.92 0.62
C THR A 121 -5.01 -7.31 -0.63
N ASN A 122 -6.34 -7.21 -0.61
CA ASN A 122 -7.20 -7.35 -1.79
C ASN A 122 -6.97 -8.65 -2.59
N GLY A 123 -6.86 -9.79 -1.89
CA GLY A 123 -6.63 -11.10 -2.50
C GLY A 123 -5.17 -11.36 -2.92
N LEU A 124 -4.27 -10.39 -2.79
CA LEU A 124 -2.88 -10.51 -3.26
C LEU A 124 -2.07 -11.54 -2.48
N CYS A 125 -2.35 -11.72 -1.18
CA CYS A 125 -1.74 -12.76 -0.35
C CYS A 125 -2.35 -14.16 -0.55
N GLN A 126 -3.33 -14.30 -1.44
CA GLN A 126 -4.01 -15.56 -1.78
C GLN A 126 -4.69 -16.28 -0.59
N LYS A 127 -5.00 -15.54 0.48
CA LYS A 127 -5.77 -16.05 1.63
C LYS A 127 -7.27 -15.97 1.37
N LYS A 128 -7.71 -14.96 0.62
CA LYS A 128 -9.13 -14.68 0.25
C LYS A 128 -10.06 -14.55 1.48
N LYS A 129 -9.51 -14.25 2.65
CA LYS A 129 -10.21 -14.15 3.95
C LYS A 129 -9.49 -13.22 4.89
N VAL A 130 -10.09 -12.97 6.04
CA VAL A 130 -9.44 -12.28 7.17
C VAL A 130 -8.63 -13.30 7.96
N VAL A 131 -7.37 -12.96 8.25
CA VAL A 131 -6.45 -13.77 9.06
C VAL A 131 -5.92 -12.91 10.21
N THR A 132 -5.96 -13.44 11.42
CA THR A 132 -5.38 -12.80 12.61
C THR A 132 -4.06 -13.47 12.97
N TYR A 133 -3.07 -12.67 13.34
CA TYR A 133 -1.77 -13.10 13.83
C TYR A 133 -1.53 -12.55 15.23
N ASN A 134 -0.87 -13.32 16.10
CA ASN A 134 -0.58 -12.94 17.47
C ASN A 134 0.87 -12.44 17.67
N GLY A 135 1.60 -12.23 16.58
CA GLY A 135 2.97 -11.72 16.60
C GLY A 135 3.33 -10.95 15.34
N PHE A 136 4.21 -9.97 15.49
CA PHE A 136 4.66 -9.11 14.38
C PHE A 136 5.38 -9.92 13.31
N GLU A 137 6.28 -10.83 13.70
CA GLU A 137 7.02 -11.66 12.76
C GLU A 137 6.11 -12.52 11.88
N GLU A 138 5.13 -13.19 12.49
CA GLU A 138 4.16 -14.03 11.76
C GLU A 138 3.32 -13.20 10.80
N TYR A 139 2.98 -11.97 11.19
CA TYR A 139 2.26 -11.04 10.36
C TYR A 139 3.08 -10.60 9.14
N ILE A 140 4.36 -10.21 9.35
CA ILE A 140 5.27 -9.86 8.25
C ILE A 140 5.54 -11.07 7.35
N ASP A 141 5.70 -12.28 7.90
CA ASP A 141 5.82 -13.52 7.12
C ASP A 141 4.58 -13.78 6.27
N GLY A 142 3.38 -13.54 6.82
CA GLY A 142 2.10 -13.65 6.13
C GLY A 142 1.88 -12.63 5.02
N LEU A 143 2.32 -11.40 5.22
CA LEU A 143 2.29 -10.32 4.23
C LEU A 143 3.35 -10.52 3.14
N SER A 144 4.51 -11.07 3.47
CA SER A 144 5.66 -11.13 2.58
C SER A 144 6.00 -9.73 2.03
N TYR A 145 6.38 -9.58 0.76
CA TYR A 145 6.68 -8.29 0.15
C TYR A 145 5.45 -7.35 0.02
N PHE A 146 4.23 -7.83 0.28
CA PHE A 146 3.05 -6.96 0.33
C PHE A 146 3.02 -6.02 1.54
N CYS A 147 3.92 -6.18 2.52
CA CYS A 147 4.15 -5.15 3.53
C CYS A 147 4.60 -3.79 2.94
N SER A 148 5.01 -3.76 1.65
CA SER A 148 5.23 -2.55 0.86
C SER A 148 3.95 -1.94 0.23
N TRP A 149 2.79 -2.59 0.37
CA TRP A 149 1.55 -2.20 -0.31
C TRP A 149 0.92 -0.95 0.30
N SER A 150 0.95 0.17 -0.42
CA SER A 150 0.46 1.45 0.12
C SER A 150 -1.07 1.53 0.23
N ALA A 151 -1.81 1.10 -0.81
CA ALA A 151 -3.27 1.24 -0.82
C ALA A 151 -3.99 0.46 0.28
N GLY A 152 -3.37 -0.62 0.77
CA GLY A 152 -3.92 -1.44 1.85
C GLY A 152 -3.49 -1.03 3.25
N TYR A 153 -2.51 -0.15 3.36
CA TYR A 153 -1.96 0.26 4.64
C TYR A 153 -2.95 1.12 5.44
N GLY A 154 -3.09 0.82 6.71
CA GLY A 154 -3.79 1.66 7.66
C GLY A 154 -3.18 1.53 9.05
N MET A 155 -3.51 2.47 9.92
CA MET A 155 -2.93 2.56 11.26
C MET A 155 -3.91 3.27 12.19
N TRP A 156 -3.96 2.88 13.46
CA TRP A 156 -4.71 3.62 14.46
C TRP A 156 -4.10 5.01 14.66
N LYS A 157 -4.94 6.03 14.70
CA LYS A 157 -4.48 7.43 14.81
C LYS A 157 -3.64 7.66 16.05
N ALA A 158 -4.03 7.05 17.17
CA ALA A 158 -3.27 7.13 18.41
C ALA A 158 -1.83 6.59 18.26
N ASP A 159 -1.63 5.53 17.46
CA ASP A 159 -0.29 4.97 17.22
C ASP A 159 0.48 5.83 16.21
N PHE A 160 -0.19 6.34 15.19
CA PHE A 160 0.40 7.29 14.24
C PHE A 160 0.93 8.53 14.97
N ASP A 161 0.14 9.11 15.87
CA ASP A 161 0.51 10.31 16.61
C ASP A 161 1.69 10.09 17.57
N LYS A 162 1.90 8.86 18.07
CA LYS A 162 3.09 8.52 18.87
C LYS A 162 4.39 8.52 18.06
N VAL A 163 4.34 8.17 16.77
CA VAL A 163 5.55 7.94 15.97
C VAL A 163 5.81 8.99 14.91
N LYS A 164 4.81 9.79 14.51
CA LYS A 164 4.89 10.71 13.37
C LYS A 164 6.06 11.70 13.43
N ASP A 165 6.44 12.14 14.64
CA ASP A 165 7.48 13.14 14.84
C ASP A 165 8.88 12.54 14.99
N CYS A 166 9.00 11.22 15.14
CA CYS A 166 10.28 10.55 15.38
C CYS A 166 10.62 9.45 14.36
N VAL A 167 9.65 8.98 13.55
CA VAL A 167 9.90 7.93 12.57
C VAL A 167 10.75 8.44 11.41
N VAL A 168 11.79 7.69 11.06
CA VAL A 168 12.58 7.93 9.85
C VAL A 168 11.85 7.30 8.66
N LEU A 169 11.34 8.13 7.77
CA LEU A 169 10.58 7.68 6.61
C LEU A 169 11.48 7.34 5.44
N ASP A 170 11.33 6.15 4.89
CA ASP A 170 11.90 5.85 3.58
C ASP A 170 11.24 6.69 2.47
N LYS A 171 12.02 7.08 1.48
CA LYS A 171 11.57 7.93 0.37
C LYS A 171 10.44 7.30 -0.45
N TYR A 172 10.47 5.99 -0.66
CA TYR A 172 9.55 5.25 -1.53
C TYR A 172 8.52 4.43 -0.74
N PHE A 173 8.81 4.11 0.53
CA PHE A 173 8.01 3.23 1.37
C PHE A 173 7.69 3.85 2.74
N PRO A 174 7.15 5.09 2.80
CA PRO A 174 6.81 5.71 4.09
C PRO A 174 5.83 4.87 4.91
N GLN A 175 4.88 4.18 4.27
CA GLN A 175 3.94 3.27 4.92
C GLN A 175 4.63 2.03 5.53
N THR A 176 5.68 1.51 4.89
CA THR A 176 6.46 0.39 5.44
C THR A 176 7.28 0.86 6.65
N SER A 177 7.87 2.06 6.58
CA SER A 177 8.55 2.65 7.73
C SER A 177 7.62 2.77 8.93
N LEU A 178 6.38 3.22 8.73
CA LEU A 178 5.36 3.27 9.78
C LEU A 178 4.96 1.87 10.26
N LEU A 179 4.77 0.90 9.36
CA LEU A 179 4.44 -0.48 9.73
C LEU A 179 5.48 -1.09 10.65
N LEU A 180 6.77 -0.88 10.36
CA LEU A 180 7.88 -1.41 11.15
C LEU A 180 7.99 -0.80 12.56
N THR A 181 7.24 0.25 12.88
CA THR A 181 7.12 0.78 14.24
C THR A 181 6.08 0.07 15.08
N GLN A 182 5.28 -0.84 14.50
CA GLN A 182 4.14 -1.48 15.16
C GLN A 182 4.47 -2.82 15.80
N ASP A 183 5.74 -3.18 15.90
CA ASP A 183 6.25 -4.46 16.43
C ASP A 183 5.90 -4.71 17.91
N TYR A 184 5.50 -3.69 18.65
CA TYR A 184 5.05 -3.78 20.05
C TYR A 184 3.61 -4.30 20.21
N LYS A 185 2.81 -4.35 19.12
CA LYS A 185 1.42 -4.82 19.19
C LYS A 185 1.34 -6.34 19.37
N SER A 186 0.31 -6.78 20.07
CA SER A 186 0.07 -8.20 20.32
C SER A 186 -0.80 -8.88 19.27
N GLN A 187 -1.54 -8.09 18.48
CA GLN A 187 -2.48 -8.64 17.50
C GLN A 187 -2.45 -7.86 16.17
N PHE A 188 -2.50 -8.60 15.08
CA PHE A 188 -2.43 -8.09 13.71
C PHE A 188 -3.49 -8.76 12.84
N VAL A 189 -4.08 -8.00 11.94
CA VAL A 189 -5.11 -8.46 11.02
C VAL A 189 -4.66 -8.24 9.58
N LEU A 190 -4.64 -9.31 8.80
CA LEU A 190 -4.49 -9.30 7.36
C LEU A 190 -5.88 -9.54 6.76
N ASP A 191 -6.44 -8.53 6.14
CA ASP A 191 -7.69 -8.66 5.40
C ASP A 191 -7.39 -8.82 3.91
N ASP A 192 -7.51 -10.07 3.45
CA ASP A 192 -7.19 -10.45 2.06
C ASP A 192 -8.46 -10.71 1.23
N ARG A 193 -9.59 -10.15 1.63
CA ARG A 193 -10.81 -10.17 0.82
C ARG A 193 -10.67 -9.23 -0.37
N ASN A 194 -11.37 -9.54 -1.46
CA ASN A 194 -11.46 -8.64 -2.62
C ASN A 194 -12.45 -7.50 -2.29
N LEU A 195 -11.93 -6.34 -1.98
CA LEU A 195 -12.68 -5.16 -1.57
C LEU A 195 -12.50 -3.98 -2.52
N PHE A 196 -11.48 -4.02 -3.37
CA PHE A 196 -11.07 -2.90 -4.20
C PHE A 196 -10.85 -3.31 -5.65
N GLU A 197 -11.01 -2.34 -6.56
CA GLU A 197 -10.69 -2.47 -7.97
C GLU A 197 -9.79 -1.33 -8.42
N ASP A 198 -8.66 -1.64 -9.07
CA ASP A 198 -7.76 -0.62 -9.57
C ASP A 198 -8.14 -0.17 -10.98
N GLN A 199 -8.24 1.15 -11.17
CA GLN A 199 -8.39 1.76 -12.48
C GLN A 199 -7.10 1.63 -13.29
N HIS A 200 -7.24 1.61 -14.60
CA HIS A 200 -6.07 1.74 -15.48
C HIS A 200 -5.42 3.11 -15.32
N VAL A 201 -4.12 3.12 -15.04
CA VAL A 201 -3.32 4.35 -14.94
C VAL A 201 -2.41 4.44 -16.16
N PRO A 202 -2.70 5.32 -17.12
CA PRO A 202 -1.84 5.53 -18.26
C PRO A 202 -0.43 5.96 -17.83
N LYS A 203 0.59 5.44 -18.52
CA LYS A 203 2.02 5.79 -18.26
C LYS A 203 2.45 5.63 -16.79
N LYS A 204 1.94 4.63 -16.10
CA LYS A 204 2.40 4.30 -14.74
C LYS A 204 3.89 3.99 -14.76
N GLY A 205 4.67 4.75 -13.96
CA GLY A 205 6.13 4.65 -13.96
C GLY A 205 6.77 5.86 -13.25
N GLY A 206 7.90 6.35 -13.79
CA GLY A 206 8.56 7.56 -13.29
C GLY A 206 9.61 7.32 -12.20
N TYR A 207 9.97 6.04 -11.96
CA TYR A 207 11.09 5.67 -11.10
C TYR A 207 11.64 4.30 -11.50
N ASN A 208 12.89 4.01 -11.10
CA ASN A 208 13.52 2.72 -11.35
C ASN A 208 13.00 1.67 -10.36
N ILE A 209 12.03 0.86 -10.81
CA ILE A 209 11.34 -0.11 -9.97
C ILE A 209 12.27 -1.20 -9.45
N PHE A 210 13.30 -1.57 -10.22
CA PHE A 210 14.27 -2.60 -9.80
C PHE A 210 15.14 -2.09 -8.67
N LYS A 211 15.69 -0.86 -8.78
CA LYS A 211 16.46 -0.23 -7.70
C LYS A 211 15.60 -0.04 -6.45
N VAL A 212 14.42 0.53 -6.60
CA VAL A 212 13.53 0.83 -5.47
C VAL A 212 13.20 -0.44 -4.67
N PHE A 213 12.87 -1.54 -5.34
CA PHE A 213 12.51 -2.77 -4.61
C PHE A 213 13.71 -3.63 -4.22
N SER A 214 14.76 -3.73 -5.05
CA SER A 214 15.90 -4.60 -4.71
C SER A 214 16.95 -3.94 -3.82
N VAL A 215 16.93 -2.60 -3.68
CA VAL A 215 17.88 -1.87 -2.84
C VAL A 215 17.15 -1.18 -1.69
N ASP A 216 16.25 -0.23 -1.99
CA ASP A 216 15.65 0.62 -0.96
C ASP A 216 14.68 -0.18 -0.07
N PHE A 217 13.78 -0.99 -0.64
CA PHE A 217 12.90 -1.84 0.16
C PHE A 217 13.67 -2.94 0.91
N VAL A 218 14.68 -3.56 0.29
CA VAL A 218 15.52 -4.55 0.97
C VAL A 218 16.26 -3.94 2.15
N ALA A 219 16.69 -2.68 2.07
CA ALA A 219 17.31 -1.99 3.20
C ALA A 219 16.38 -1.87 4.41
N LEU A 220 15.08 -1.61 4.20
CA LEU A 220 14.09 -1.57 5.29
C LEU A 220 13.92 -2.92 5.98
N ILE A 221 13.83 -4.00 5.22
CA ILE A 221 13.67 -5.35 5.80
C ILE A 221 14.98 -5.86 6.42
N ASP A 222 16.13 -5.42 5.90
CA ASP A 222 17.45 -5.70 6.48
C ASP A 222 17.59 -5.03 7.86
N GLU A 223 17.14 -3.79 7.99
CA GLU A 223 17.07 -3.08 9.27
C GLU A 223 16.12 -3.79 10.26
N ALA A 224 14.96 -4.22 9.81
CA ALA A 224 14.02 -4.98 10.64
C ALA A 224 14.64 -6.30 11.13
N TYR A 225 15.44 -6.96 10.31
CA TYR A 225 16.20 -8.15 10.72
C TYR A 225 17.31 -7.83 11.71
N LYS A 226 18.14 -6.81 11.44
CA LYS A 226 19.24 -6.39 12.31
C LYS A 226 18.78 -5.93 13.68
N THR A 227 17.63 -5.31 13.76
CA THR A 227 17.01 -4.85 15.01
C THR A 227 16.20 -5.95 15.72
N GLY A 228 16.19 -7.17 15.21
CA GLY A 228 15.52 -8.32 15.83
C GLY A 228 14.00 -8.33 15.72
N LYS A 229 13.39 -7.47 14.89
CA LYS A 229 11.93 -7.43 14.66
C LYS A 229 11.43 -8.64 13.87
N ILE A 230 12.27 -9.20 13.01
CA ILE A 230 12.01 -10.43 12.25
C ILE A 230 13.21 -11.37 12.31
N SER A 231 12.95 -12.66 12.24
CA SER A 231 13.99 -13.70 12.22
C SER A 231 14.71 -13.78 10.87
N GLN A 232 15.86 -14.47 10.86
CA GLN A 232 16.58 -14.77 9.62
C GLN A 232 15.74 -15.56 8.62
N ARG A 233 14.85 -16.43 9.11
CA ARG A 233 13.93 -17.21 8.26
C ARG A 233 12.97 -16.30 7.51
N THR A 234 12.27 -15.42 8.22
CA THR A 234 11.31 -14.46 7.64
C THR A 234 12.01 -13.49 6.70
N TYR A 235 13.17 -12.96 7.07
CA TYR A 235 14.00 -12.12 6.23
C TYR A 235 14.36 -12.80 4.88
N ARG A 236 14.87 -14.05 4.92
CA ARG A 236 15.22 -14.78 3.70
C ARG A 236 14.00 -15.05 2.83
N LYS A 237 12.90 -15.55 3.42
CA LYS A 237 11.65 -15.82 2.70
C LYS A 237 11.13 -14.55 2.00
N LEU A 238 11.13 -13.43 2.69
CA LEU A 238 10.66 -12.16 2.13
C LEU A 238 11.51 -11.70 0.93
N LYS A 239 12.84 -11.83 1.03
CA LYS A 239 13.75 -11.57 -0.09
C LYS A 239 13.53 -12.50 -1.27
N ASP A 240 13.36 -13.79 -1.03
CA ASP A 240 13.11 -14.77 -2.10
C ASP A 240 11.75 -14.53 -2.78
N ASP A 241 10.71 -14.26 -2.00
CA ASP A 241 9.39 -13.89 -2.52
C ASP A 241 9.45 -12.60 -3.34
N LEU A 242 10.17 -11.59 -2.87
CA LEU A 242 10.39 -10.35 -3.60
C LEU A 242 11.09 -10.60 -4.93
N LEU A 243 12.16 -11.36 -4.95
CA LEU A 243 12.95 -11.62 -6.15
C LEU A 243 12.17 -12.45 -7.16
N PHE A 244 11.62 -13.60 -6.73
CA PHE A 244 11.06 -14.59 -7.64
C PHE A 244 9.57 -14.41 -7.95
N LYS A 245 8.78 -13.76 -7.06
CA LYS A 245 7.35 -13.57 -7.27
C LYS A 245 6.99 -12.14 -7.69
N TYR A 246 7.83 -11.15 -7.38
CA TYR A 246 7.56 -9.77 -7.74
C TYR A 246 8.52 -9.24 -8.82
N LEU A 247 9.84 -9.23 -8.57
CA LEU A 247 10.82 -8.65 -9.49
C LEU A 247 10.92 -9.43 -10.80
N SER A 248 10.75 -10.75 -10.78
CA SER A 248 10.66 -11.55 -12.01
C SER A 248 9.45 -11.15 -12.87
N VAL A 249 8.29 -10.97 -12.25
CA VAL A 249 7.07 -10.50 -12.94
C VAL A 249 7.26 -9.08 -13.47
N ARG A 250 7.92 -8.21 -12.70
CA ARG A 250 8.26 -6.86 -13.16
C ARG A 250 9.22 -6.87 -14.32
N TYR A 251 10.25 -7.73 -14.28
CA TYR A 251 11.17 -7.90 -15.40
C TYR A 251 10.45 -8.31 -16.68
N PHE A 252 9.53 -9.28 -16.60
CA PHE A 252 8.70 -9.64 -17.73
C PHE A 252 7.88 -8.44 -18.25
N LYS A 253 7.13 -7.77 -17.38
CA LYS A 253 6.24 -6.66 -17.78
C LYS A 253 6.99 -5.45 -18.35
N THR A 254 8.09 -5.05 -17.70
CA THR A 254 8.82 -3.83 -18.04
C THR A 254 9.82 -4.05 -19.17
N VAL A 255 10.61 -5.13 -19.13
CA VAL A 255 11.73 -5.36 -20.04
C VAL A 255 11.31 -6.17 -21.25
N ILE A 256 10.60 -7.30 -21.04
CA ILE A 256 10.26 -8.23 -22.11
C ILE A 256 9.01 -7.77 -22.86
N ALA A 257 7.90 -7.60 -22.15
CA ALA A 257 6.60 -7.29 -22.72
C ALA A 257 6.32 -5.79 -22.92
N ARG A 258 7.10 -4.91 -22.29
CA ARG A 258 7.02 -3.44 -22.38
C ARG A 258 5.60 -2.89 -22.10
N LEU A 259 4.96 -3.42 -21.04
CA LEU A 259 3.57 -3.09 -20.68
C LEU A 259 3.45 -1.89 -19.73
N ASP A 260 4.57 -1.37 -19.22
CA ASP A 260 4.63 -0.21 -18.33
C ASP A 260 5.83 0.69 -18.66
N ASN A 261 5.91 1.86 -18.02
CA ASN A 261 6.92 2.88 -18.28
C ASN A 261 7.88 3.07 -17.09
N PHE A 262 8.13 2.01 -16.30
CA PHE A 262 9.13 2.09 -15.25
C PHE A 262 10.54 2.19 -15.85
N GLU A 263 11.37 2.99 -15.19
CA GLU A 263 12.78 3.04 -15.52
C GLU A 263 13.42 1.68 -15.19
N HIS A 264 14.30 1.23 -16.10
CA HIS A 264 14.94 -0.08 -16.01
C HIS A 264 16.42 -0.04 -16.39
N THR A 265 17.08 1.07 -16.08
CA THR A 265 18.55 1.20 -16.19
C THR A 265 19.23 0.40 -15.08
N ASP A 266 20.41 -0.13 -15.36
CA ASP A 266 21.27 -0.81 -14.38
C ASP A 266 20.60 -1.94 -13.55
N ILE A 267 19.66 -2.69 -14.17
CA ILE A 267 18.91 -3.77 -13.47
C ILE A 267 19.87 -4.75 -12.79
N LYS A 268 20.88 -5.25 -13.54
CA LYS A 268 21.87 -6.19 -12.98
C LYS A 268 22.53 -5.62 -11.74
N LYS A 269 23.03 -4.39 -11.80
CA LYS A 269 23.67 -3.72 -10.67
C LYS A 269 22.72 -3.57 -9.48
N SER A 270 21.49 -3.15 -9.73
CA SER A 270 20.48 -2.98 -8.68
C SER A 270 20.15 -4.30 -7.98
N ILE A 271 19.91 -5.38 -8.73
CA ILE A 271 19.61 -6.70 -8.16
C ILE A 271 20.84 -7.26 -7.42
N THR A 272 22.04 -7.19 -8.04
CA THR A 272 23.22 -7.80 -7.43
C THR A 272 23.80 -7.02 -6.23
N THR A 273 23.21 -5.89 -5.86
CA THR A 273 23.49 -5.21 -4.58
C THR A 273 23.12 -6.10 -3.38
N ASN A 274 21.99 -6.80 -3.45
CA ASN A 274 21.46 -7.59 -2.34
C ASN A 274 21.23 -9.08 -2.65
N TYR A 275 21.50 -9.51 -3.89
CA TYR A 275 21.34 -10.88 -4.37
C TYR A 275 22.59 -11.33 -5.13
N SER A 276 22.87 -12.63 -5.13
CA SER A 276 23.98 -13.19 -5.92
C SER A 276 23.70 -13.10 -7.43
N TYR A 277 24.76 -13.17 -8.23
CA TYR A 277 24.62 -13.22 -9.69
C TYR A 277 23.82 -14.44 -10.17
N GLY A 278 23.95 -15.58 -9.49
CA GLY A 278 23.15 -16.77 -9.77
C GLY A 278 21.65 -16.55 -9.52
N GLN A 279 21.30 -15.87 -8.43
CA GLN A 279 19.90 -15.50 -8.14
C GLN A 279 19.35 -14.52 -9.19
N TYR A 280 20.15 -13.57 -9.66
CA TYR A 280 19.77 -12.68 -10.75
C TYR A 280 19.44 -13.45 -12.04
N LEU A 281 20.27 -14.41 -12.44
CA LEU A 281 20.01 -15.25 -13.61
C LEU A 281 18.75 -16.09 -13.44
N LEU A 282 18.55 -16.68 -12.25
CA LEU A 282 17.33 -17.41 -11.93
C LEU A 282 16.09 -16.52 -11.99
N MET A 283 16.14 -15.29 -11.48
CA MET A 283 15.05 -14.32 -11.59
C MET A 283 14.65 -14.08 -13.05
N ILE A 284 15.62 -13.95 -13.96
CA ILE A 284 15.35 -13.81 -15.40
C ILE A 284 14.66 -15.06 -15.95
N LEU A 285 15.10 -16.26 -15.59
CA LEU A 285 14.43 -17.51 -16.00
C LEU A 285 12.97 -17.54 -15.51
N PHE A 286 12.71 -17.17 -14.25
CA PHE A 286 11.36 -17.05 -13.72
C PHE A 286 10.52 -16.01 -14.48
N ALA A 287 11.13 -14.93 -14.96
CA ALA A 287 10.43 -13.92 -15.77
C ALA A 287 9.85 -14.54 -17.06
N PHE A 288 10.57 -15.42 -17.74
CA PHE A 288 10.05 -16.11 -18.92
C PHE A 288 8.91 -17.09 -18.60
N CYS A 289 8.81 -17.61 -17.38
CA CYS A 289 7.68 -18.43 -16.94
C CYS A 289 6.43 -17.59 -16.55
N THR A 290 6.55 -16.27 -16.45
CA THR A 290 5.46 -15.37 -16.02
C THR A 290 4.17 -15.49 -16.86
N PRO A 291 4.20 -15.62 -18.20
CA PRO A 291 2.98 -15.77 -19.01
C PRO A 291 2.14 -16.97 -18.56
N ILE A 292 2.77 -18.08 -18.23
CA ILE A 292 2.09 -19.31 -17.76
C ILE A 292 1.42 -19.06 -16.41
N VAL A 293 2.08 -18.35 -15.50
CA VAL A 293 1.57 -18.02 -14.16
C VAL A 293 0.39 -17.06 -14.25
N VAL A 294 0.48 -16.05 -15.11
CA VAL A 294 -0.60 -15.06 -15.32
C VAL A 294 -1.82 -15.71 -15.94
N LEU A 295 -1.64 -16.59 -16.93
CA LEU A 295 -2.74 -17.35 -17.54
C LEU A 295 -3.44 -18.24 -16.49
N LYS A 296 -2.69 -18.98 -15.67
CA LYS A 296 -3.28 -19.79 -14.59
C LYS A 296 -4.10 -18.95 -13.60
N ARG A 297 -3.65 -17.74 -13.22
CA ARG A 297 -4.39 -16.86 -12.30
C ARG A 297 -5.68 -16.29 -12.90
N LYS A 298 -5.78 -16.23 -14.23
CA LYS A 298 -6.96 -15.70 -14.93
C LYS A 298 -8.05 -16.77 -15.18
N TYR A 299 -7.69 -18.05 -15.18
CA TYR A 299 -8.58 -19.18 -15.54
C TYR A 299 -8.82 -20.19 -14.38
N PHE A 300 -8.15 -20.05 -13.25
CA PHE A 300 -8.31 -20.83 -12.02
C PHE A 300 -8.25 -19.93 -10.78
#